data_d9bc316c412ed06898c1266a83e5bdf7
#
_entry.id   d9bc316c412ed06898c1266a83e5bdf7
#
_cell.length_a   1.000
_cell.length_b   1.000
_cell.length_c   1.000
_cell.angle_alpha   90.00
_cell.angle_beta   90.00
_cell.angle_gamma   90.00
#
_symmetry.space_group_name_H-M   'P 1'
#
loop_
_entity.id
_entity.type
_entity.pdbx_description
1 polymer ?
#
loop_
_entity_poly.entity_id
_entity_poly.type
_entity_poly.pdbx_seq_one_letter_code
_entity_poly.pdbx_strand_id
1 'polypeptide(L)'
;MKEVILSGKNITKAFGENTVLHGIDVEIYDGDFTVIMGSSGSGKSNLLYALSGMDRVSSGQLLYRKQDITDASEKNLTQLRAEDFGFVFQRTHLISNLTLYENIRMAGLIGALSEKETKLRAKELVKQMNLESAKDRLPTQVSGGEAQRAAVARAVINKPAILFADEPTGALNRTNSEEVLNLLSSLHGSGQSVLLVTHDKEAALRGNRILYLEDGSIIGELNLPVYAGKDRSREARLSAWLEGLGW
;
A
#
# COMPACT_ATOMS: atom_id res chain seq x y z
N MET A 1 -10.75 -14.46 -15.95
CA MET A 1 -9.58 -13.55 -15.97
C MET A 1 -9.76 -12.58 -14.82
N LYS A 2 -8.71 -12.25 -14.08
CA LYS A 2 -8.77 -11.21 -13.05
C LYS A 2 -9.01 -9.86 -13.71
N GLU A 3 -9.80 -9.00 -13.08
CA GLU A 3 -10.05 -7.64 -13.59
C GLU A 3 -8.86 -6.73 -13.26
N VAL A 4 -8.39 -5.94 -14.25
CA VAL A 4 -7.36 -4.92 -14.04
C VAL A 4 -8.02 -3.69 -13.44
N ILE A 5 -7.63 -3.33 -12.21
CA ILE A 5 -8.15 -2.16 -11.50
C ILE A 5 -7.31 -0.91 -11.76
N LEU A 6 -5.99 -1.07 -11.89
CA LEU A 6 -5.04 0.01 -12.16
C LEU A 6 -3.97 -0.49 -13.12
N SER A 7 -3.62 0.29 -14.13
CA SER A 7 -2.51 -0.02 -15.03
C SER A 7 -1.67 1.19 -15.37
N GLY A 8 -0.37 0.97 -15.44
CA GLY A 8 0.61 1.89 -16.01
C GLY A 8 1.14 1.34 -17.32
N LYS A 9 1.20 2.16 -18.36
CA LYS A 9 1.77 1.80 -19.66
C LYS A 9 2.91 2.74 -19.99
N ASN A 10 4.08 2.18 -20.25
CA ASN A 10 5.32 2.91 -20.57
C ASN A 10 5.61 4.04 -19.57
N ILE A 11 5.44 3.77 -18.27
CA ILE A 11 5.60 4.76 -17.20
C ILE A 11 7.05 5.16 -17.06
N THR A 12 7.32 6.43 -17.26
CA THR A 12 8.64 7.03 -17.04
C THR A 12 8.56 8.09 -15.96
N LYS A 13 9.56 8.15 -15.08
CA LYS A 13 9.71 9.20 -14.09
C LYS A 13 11.14 9.73 -14.10
N ALA A 14 11.27 11.03 -14.27
CA ALA A 14 12.56 11.73 -14.21
C ALA A 14 12.51 12.91 -13.25
N PHE A 15 13.61 13.19 -12.60
CA PHE A 15 13.86 14.37 -11.75
C PHE A 15 15.05 15.14 -12.34
N GLY A 16 14.76 16.21 -13.09
CA GLY A 16 15.76 16.89 -13.91
C GLY A 16 16.30 15.93 -14.98
N GLU A 17 17.61 15.74 -15.02
CA GLU A 17 18.28 14.83 -15.97
C GLU A 17 18.30 13.37 -15.50
N ASN A 18 17.94 13.09 -14.24
CA ASN A 18 17.98 11.75 -13.70
C ASN A 18 16.65 11.01 -13.90
N THR A 19 16.63 10.02 -14.77
CA THR A 19 15.47 9.12 -14.95
C THR A 19 15.52 7.99 -13.92
N VAL A 20 14.43 7.81 -13.17
CA VAL A 20 14.29 6.83 -12.08
C VAL A 20 13.41 5.66 -12.47
N LEU A 21 12.44 5.87 -13.40
CA LEU A 21 11.60 4.81 -13.94
C LEU A 21 11.71 4.82 -15.45
N HIS A 22 11.96 3.65 -16.04
CA HIS A 22 12.36 3.49 -17.44
C HIS A 22 11.30 2.76 -18.28
N GLY A 23 10.14 3.39 -18.52
CA GLY A 23 9.13 2.84 -19.42
C GLY A 23 8.45 1.58 -18.87
N ILE A 24 7.97 1.62 -17.64
CA ILE A 24 7.37 0.47 -16.94
C ILE A 24 5.96 0.21 -17.45
N ASP A 25 5.70 -1.05 -17.84
CA ASP A 25 4.37 -1.61 -18.01
C ASP A 25 4.01 -2.43 -16.77
N VAL A 26 2.86 -2.10 -16.16
CA VAL A 26 2.40 -2.81 -14.95
C VAL A 26 0.88 -2.80 -14.87
N GLU A 27 0.31 -3.92 -14.45
CA GLU A 27 -1.12 -4.06 -14.16
C GLU A 27 -1.30 -4.48 -12.71
N ILE A 28 -2.25 -3.87 -12.01
CA ILE A 28 -2.70 -4.25 -10.67
C ILE A 28 -4.10 -4.82 -10.81
N TYR A 29 -4.31 -6.01 -10.31
CA TYR A 29 -5.58 -6.72 -10.44
C TYR A 29 -6.44 -6.54 -9.19
N ASP A 30 -7.76 -6.48 -9.40
CA ASP A 30 -8.72 -6.41 -8.30
C ASP A 30 -8.64 -7.67 -7.42
N GLY A 31 -8.66 -7.46 -6.11
CA GLY A 31 -8.54 -8.53 -5.11
C GLY A 31 -7.15 -9.18 -5.01
N ASP A 32 -6.10 -8.65 -5.67
CA ASP A 32 -4.74 -9.17 -5.52
C ASP A 32 -3.96 -8.44 -4.42
N PHE A 33 -3.03 -9.19 -3.80
CA PHE A 33 -1.97 -8.63 -3.00
C PHE A 33 -0.69 -8.62 -3.85
N THR A 34 -0.49 -7.52 -4.59
CA THR A 34 0.72 -7.31 -5.39
C THR A 34 1.82 -6.72 -4.54
N VAL A 35 3.02 -7.29 -4.61
CA VAL A 35 4.22 -6.76 -3.97
C VAL A 35 5.24 -6.34 -5.03
N ILE A 36 5.82 -5.16 -4.88
CA ILE A 36 6.98 -4.73 -5.65
C ILE A 36 8.19 -4.83 -4.74
N MET A 37 9.08 -5.77 -5.03
CA MET A 37 10.37 -5.93 -4.37
C MET A 37 11.49 -5.26 -5.16
N GLY A 38 12.63 -5.08 -4.53
CA GLY A 38 13.86 -4.57 -5.15
C GLY A 38 14.79 -3.96 -4.11
N SER A 39 16.03 -3.70 -4.49
CA SER A 39 17.04 -3.07 -3.65
C SER A 39 16.66 -1.63 -3.24
N SER A 40 17.33 -1.08 -2.24
CA SER A 40 17.17 0.34 -1.89
C SER A 40 17.58 1.21 -3.09
N GLY A 41 16.77 2.22 -3.41
CA GLY A 41 17.04 3.10 -4.56
C GLY A 41 16.55 2.60 -5.91
N SER A 42 16.02 1.38 -6.04
CA SER A 42 15.55 0.84 -7.34
C SER A 42 14.32 1.55 -7.94
N GLY A 43 13.67 2.49 -7.22
CA GLY A 43 12.52 3.24 -7.71
C GLY A 43 11.15 2.77 -7.21
N LYS A 44 11.07 1.82 -6.25
CA LYS A 44 9.80 1.23 -5.76
C LYS A 44 8.79 2.27 -5.27
N SER A 45 9.18 3.15 -4.36
CA SER A 45 8.30 4.21 -3.85
C SER A 45 7.90 5.18 -4.96
N ASN A 46 8.82 5.50 -5.90
CA ASN A 46 8.50 6.35 -7.04
C ASN A 46 7.44 5.68 -7.94
N LEU A 47 7.53 4.37 -8.17
CA LEU A 47 6.53 3.64 -8.94
C LEU A 47 5.18 3.63 -8.21
N LEU A 48 5.16 3.37 -6.89
CA LEU A 48 3.94 3.42 -6.09
C LEU A 48 3.30 4.83 -6.14
N TYR A 49 4.10 5.89 -5.99
CA TYR A 49 3.59 7.28 -6.01
C TYR A 49 3.10 7.68 -7.40
N ALA A 50 3.78 7.23 -8.46
CA ALA A 50 3.33 7.42 -9.84
C ALA A 50 1.98 6.74 -10.07
N LEU A 51 1.85 5.45 -9.72
CA LEU A 51 0.63 4.66 -9.90
C LEU A 51 -0.55 5.21 -9.08
N SER A 52 -0.29 5.76 -7.90
CA SER A 52 -1.34 6.33 -7.02
C SER A 52 -1.70 7.78 -7.33
N GLY A 53 -1.07 8.40 -8.33
CA GLY A 53 -1.25 9.82 -8.63
C GLY A 53 -0.79 10.76 -7.50
N MET A 54 0.05 10.29 -6.57
CA MET A 54 0.72 11.15 -5.58
C MET A 54 1.82 11.98 -6.22
N ASP A 55 2.49 11.41 -7.22
CA ASP A 55 3.47 12.10 -8.04
C ASP A 55 3.13 11.90 -9.52
N ARG A 56 3.33 12.93 -10.34
CA ARG A 56 3.03 12.86 -11.76
C ARG A 56 4.10 12.05 -12.49
N VAL A 57 3.68 11.23 -13.42
CA VAL A 57 4.59 10.58 -14.37
C VAL A 57 5.23 11.62 -15.29
N SER A 58 6.43 11.38 -15.77
CA SER A 58 7.09 12.24 -16.78
C SER A 58 6.58 11.90 -18.19
N SER A 59 6.26 10.62 -18.43
CA SER A 59 5.59 10.14 -19.64
C SER A 59 4.91 8.78 -19.37
N GLY A 60 4.13 8.31 -20.32
CA GLY A 60 3.36 7.08 -20.21
C GLY A 60 1.88 7.35 -19.95
N GLN A 61 1.14 6.32 -19.64
CA GLN A 61 -0.31 6.38 -19.42
C GLN A 61 -0.71 5.64 -18.14
N LEU A 62 -1.56 6.25 -17.32
CA LEU A 62 -2.17 5.65 -16.13
C LEU A 62 -3.66 5.47 -16.35
N LEU A 63 -4.15 4.24 -16.18
CA LEU A 63 -5.58 3.93 -16.26
C LEU A 63 -6.06 3.36 -14.92
N TYR A 64 -7.04 4.00 -14.31
CA TYR A 64 -7.78 3.48 -13.16
C TYR A 64 -9.19 3.10 -13.58
N ARG A 65 -9.60 1.83 -13.37
CA ARG A 65 -10.88 1.29 -13.84
C ARG A 65 -11.15 1.65 -15.31
N LYS A 66 -10.13 1.52 -16.16
CA LYS A 66 -10.15 1.84 -17.60
C LYS A 66 -10.31 3.33 -17.94
N GLN A 67 -10.40 4.22 -16.94
CA GLN A 67 -10.40 5.67 -17.16
C GLN A 67 -8.98 6.20 -17.11
N ASP A 68 -8.63 7.06 -18.06
CA ASP A 68 -7.32 7.69 -18.09
C ASP A 68 -7.24 8.76 -17.00
N ILE A 69 -6.27 8.60 -16.10
CA ILE A 69 -6.00 9.53 -15.00
C ILE A 69 -4.63 10.22 -15.13
N THR A 70 -3.93 10.02 -16.24
CA THR A 70 -2.55 10.52 -16.47
C THR A 70 -2.47 12.02 -16.25
N ASP A 71 -3.35 12.77 -16.92
CA ASP A 71 -3.42 14.24 -16.86
C ASP A 71 -4.60 14.74 -16.02
N ALA A 72 -5.13 13.90 -15.13
CA ALA A 72 -6.23 14.30 -14.27
C ALA A 72 -5.87 15.54 -13.44
N SER A 73 -6.86 16.42 -13.24
CA SER A 73 -6.66 17.62 -12.41
C SER A 73 -6.34 17.23 -10.97
N GLU A 74 -5.59 18.09 -10.25
CA GLU A 74 -5.29 17.84 -8.84
C GLU A 74 -6.56 17.67 -7.99
N LYS A 75 -7.64 18.36 -8.35
CA LYS A 75 -8.95 18.17 -7.71
C LYS A 75 -9.44 16.73 -7.86
N ASN A 76 -9.38 16.16 -9.07
CA ASN A 76 -9.84 14.79 -9.34
C ASN A 76 -8.92 13.76 -8.68
N LEU A 77 -7.60 13.96 -8.71
CA LEU A 77 -6.64 13.09 -8.03
C LEU A 77 -6.82 13.15 -6.50
N THR A 78 -7.09 14.32 -5.94
CA THR A 78 -7.37 14.48 -4.50
C THR A 78 -8.64 13.73 -4.10
N GLN A 79 -9.71 13.81 -4.90
CA GLN A 79 -10.93 13.04 -4.65
C GLN A 79 -10.67 11.53 -4.76
N LEU A 80 -9.95 11.07 -5.78
CA LEU A 80 -9.60 9.68 -5.96
C LEU A 80 -8.79 9.14 -4.77
N ARG A 81 -7.79 9.91 -4.29
CA ARG A 81 -7.00 9.57 -3.09
C ARG A 81 -7.83 9.57 -1.80
N ALA A 82 -8.87 10.38 -1.71
CA ALA A 82 -9.73 10.42 -0.53
C ALA A 82 -10.75 9.27 -0.48
N GLU A 83 -11.24 8.81 -1.62
CA GLU A 83 -12.37 7.87 -1.72
C GLU A 83 -11.93 6.46 -2.09
N ASP A 84 -11.11 6.31 -3.14
CA ASP A 84 -10.78 5.03 -3.77
C ASP A 84 -9.38 4.50 -3.41
N PHE A 85 -8.48 5.34 -2.90
CA PHE A 85 -7.10 4.96 -2.58
C PHE A 85 -6.80 5.13 -1.09
N GLY A 86 -6.34 4.06 -0.46
CA GLY A 86 -5.83 4.11 0.91
C GLY A 86 -4.31 4.13 0.92
N PHE A 87 -3.69 4.80 1.92
CA PHE A 87 -2.24 4.92 2.00
C PHE A 87 -1.70 4.57 3.37
N VAL A 88 -0.71 3.67 3.39
CA VAL A 88 0.08 3.31 4.57
C VAL A 88 1.55 3.54 4.25
N PHE A 89 2.23 4.33 5.05
CA PHE A 89 3.64 4.68 4.86
C PHE A 89 4.51 4.11 5.98
N GLN A 90 5.81 4.05 5.76
CA GLN A 90 6.80 3.69 6.76
C GLN A 90 6.74 4.62 7.98
N ARG A 91 6.63 5.93 7.75
CA ARG A 91 6.25 6.91 8.79
C ARG A 91 4.74 7.07 8.76
N THR A 92 4.09 6.95 9.90
CA THR A 92 2.62 6.89 10.01
C THR A 92 1.89 8.13 9.50
N HIS A 93 2.55 9.29 9.47
CA HIS A 93 1.96 10.59 9.12
C HIS A 93 0.62 10.85 9.86
N LEU A 94 0.52 10.42 11.11
CA LEU A 94 -0.59 10.77 11.97
C LEU A 94 -0.46 12.22 12.42
N ILE A 95 -1.59 12.91 12.50
CA ILE A 95 -1.66 14.29 13.00
C ILE A 95 -1.37 14.26 14.49
N SER A 96 -0.29 14.88 14.92
CA SER A 96 0.30 14.73 16.26
C SER A 96 -0.57 15.27 17.41
N ASN A 97 -1.44 16.24 17.13
CA ASN A 97 -2.35 16.87 18.10
C ASN A 97 -3.78 16.28 18.06
N LEU A 98 -3.99 15.21 17.31
CA LEU A 98 -5.21 14.42 17.30
C LEU A 98 -4.96 13.04 17.91
N THR A 99 -5.93 12.51 18.65
CA THR A 99 -5.91 11.13 19.14
C THR A 99 -5.88 10.13 17.98
N LEU A 100 -5.56 8.86 18.23
CA LEU A 100 -5.62 7.82 17.19
C LEU A 100 -7.03 7.73 16.60
N TYR A 101 -8.06 7.80 17.43
CA TYR A 101 -9.46 7.77 16.97
C TYR A 101 -9.82 8.97 16.07
N GLU A 102 -9.39 10.17 16.45
CA GLU A 102 -9.62 11.37 15.65
C GLU A 102 -8.87 11.34 14.30
N ASN A 103 -7.64 10.83 14.29
CA ASN A 103 -6.89 10.59 13.04
C ASN A 103 -7.67 9.68 12.08
N ILE A 104 -8.25 8.59 12.59
CA ILE A 104 -9.06 7.67 11.79
C ILE A 104 -10.32 8.37 11.29
N ARG A 105 -11.05 9.06 12.18
CA ARG A 105 -12.29 9.78 11.82
C ARG A 105 -12.07 10.88 10.79
N MET A 106 -10.99 11.63 10.91
CA MET A 106 -10.71 12.74 10.01
C MET A 106 -10.66 12.26 8.54
N ALA A 107 -10.02 11.12 8.26
CA ALA A 107 -9.97 10.56 6.91
C ALA A 107 -11.37 10.17 6.39
N GLY A 108 -12.23 9.64 7.24
CA GLY A 108 -13.62 9.34 6.85
C GLY A 108 -14.45 10.58 6.54
N LEU A 109 -14.22 11.69 7.26
CA LEU A 109 -14.92 12.96 7.02
C LEU A 109 -14.41 13.70 5.76
N ILE A 110 -13.17 13.45 5.35
CA ILE A 110 -12.59 14.00 4.11
C ILE A 110 -13.13 13.25 2.88
N GLY A 111 -13.42 11.95 3.03
CA GLY A 111 -13.98 11.11 1.98
C GLY A 111 -15.50 11.30 1.84
N ALA A 112 -16.15 10.31 1.26
CA ALA A 112 -17.59 10.36 0.93
C ALA A 112 -18.53 9.93 2.07
N LEU A 113 -18.00 9.53 3.25
CA LEU A 113 -18.82 9.04 4.35
C LEU A 113 -19.53 10.18 5.11
N SER A 114 -20.77 9.95 5.49
CA SER A 114 -21.47 10.84 6.44
C SER A 114 -20.80 10.77 7.83
N GLU A 115 -21.04 11.78 8.66
CA GLU A 115 -20.53 11.80 10.04
C GLU A 115 -20.95 10.56 10.84
N LYS A 116 -22.20 10.13 10.69
CA LYS A 116 -22.74 8.96 11.37
C LYS A 116 -22.03 7.67 10.93
N GLU A 117 -21.84 7.48 9.63
CA GLU A 117 -21.13 6.33 9.06
C GLU A 117 -19.66 6.33 9.47
N THR A 118 -18.99 7.48 9.37
CA THR A 118 -17.60 7.67 9.82
C THR A 118 -17.43 7.27 11.28
N LYS A 119 -18.33 7.72 12.17
CA LYS A 119 -18.29 7.40 13.60
C LYS A 119 -18.48 5.92 13.88
N LEU A 120 -19.40 5.27 13.19
CA LEU A 120 -19.65 3.83 13.33
C LEU A 120 -18.43 3.03 12.87
N ARG A 121 -17.97 3.31 11.63
CA ARG A 121 -16.86 2.59 11.03
C ARG A 121 -15.53 2.81 11.75
N ALA A 122 -15.27 4.03 12.25
CA ALA A 122 -14.08 4.28 13.07
C ALA A 122 -14.06 3.42 14.34
N LYS A 123 -15.22 3.22 15.01
CA LYS A 123 -15.32 2.32 16.17
C LYS A 123 -15.06 0.85 15.80
N GLU A 124 -15.58 0.39 14.67
CA GLU A 124 -15.35 -0.95 14.17
C GLU A 124 -13.86 -1.18 13.86
N LEU A 125 -13.22 -0.22 13.17
CA LEU A 125 -11.80 -0.28 12.85
C LEU A 125 -10.91 -0.23 14.08
N VAL A 126 -11.22 0.60 15.08
CA VAL A 126 -10.51 0.63 16.36
C VAL A 126 -10.50 -0.77 17.00
N LYS A 127 -11.64 -1.45 17.00
CA LYS A 127 -11.75 -2.82 17.53
C LYS A 127 -10.99 -3.81 16.66
N GLN A 128 -11.18 -3.77 15.34
CA GLN A 128 -10.51 -4.68 14.39
C GLN A 128 -8.98 -4.56 14.45
N MET A 129 -8.46 -3.37 14.70
CA MET A 129 -7.02 -3.07 14.79
C MET A 129 -6.45 -3.22 16.22
N ASN A 130 -7.23 -3.72 17.19
CA ASN A 130 -6.83 -3.85 18.60
C ASN A 130 -6.32 -2.53 19.19
N LEU A 131 -7.08 -1.44 19.01
CA LEU A 131 -6.71 -0.09 19.45
C LEU A 131 -7.60 0.47 20.55
N GLU A 132 -8.52 -0.34 21.14
CA GLU A 132 -9.49 0.13 22.14
C GLU A 132 -8.81 0.82 23.33
N SER A 133 -7.69 0.30 23.82
CA SER A 133 -6.94 0.86 24.95
C SER A 133 -6.11 2.10 24.60
N ALA A 134 -5.83 2.33 23.31
CA ALA A 134 -4.96 3.39 22.82
C ALA A 134 -5.70 4.49 22.05
N LYS A 135 -6.95 4.27 21.66
CA LYS A 135 -7.72 5.12 20.73
C LYS A 135 -7.79 6.60 21.15
N ASP A 136 -7.84 6.88 22.45
CA ASP A 136 -7.97 8.23 23.01
C ASP A 136 -6.59 8.87 23.34
N ARG A 137 -5.46 8.22 22.97
CA ARG A 137 -4.11 8.73 23.14
C ARG A 137 -3.61 9.43 21.88
N LEU A 138 -2.67 10.37 22.08
CA LEU A 138 -1.96 11.03 20.97
C LEU A 138 -0.92 10.09 20.35
N PRO A 139 -0.50 10.29 19.09
CA PRO A 139 0.53 9.48 18.43
C PRO A 139 1.86 9.40 19.20
N THR A 140 2.21 10.44 19.96
CA THR A 140 3.41 10.49 20.80
C THR A 140 3.31 9.68 22.09
N GLN A 141 2.13 9.17 22.44
CA GLN A 141 1.82 8.46 23.69
C GLN A 141 1.59 6.96 23.47
N VAL A 142 1.82 6.47 22.26
CA VAL A 142 1.57 5.08 21.87
C VAL A 142 2.83 4.44 21.28
N SER A 143 2.84 3.12 21.23
CA SER A 143 3.92 2.37 20.56
C SER A 143 3.89 2.58 19.04
N GLY A 144 5.04 2.36 18.38
CA GLY A 144 5.10 2.43 16.90
C GLY A 144 4.12 1.46 16.23
N GLY A 145 3.90 0.27 16.81
CA GLY A 145 2.92 -0.70 16.30
C GLY A 145 1.48 -0.19 16.42
N GLU A 146 1.08 0.41 17.56
CA GLU A 146 -0.25 1.02 17.72
C GLU A 146 -0.45 2.18 16.73
N ALA A 147 0.56 3.04 16.58
CA ALA A 147 0.51 4.14 15.62
C ALA A 147 0.37 3.61 14.17
N GLN A 148 1.09 2.54 13.80
CA GLN A 148 1.01 1.97 12.47
C GLN A 148 -0.35 1.28 12.22
N ARG A 149 -0.89 0.56 13.20
CA ARG A 149 -2.25 -0.01 13.10
C ARG A 149 -3.32 1.08 12.96
N ALA A 150 -3.15 2.23 13.63
CA ALA A 150 -4.02 3.39 13.45
C ALA A 150 -3.88 4.00 12.04
N ALA A 151 -2.67 4.05 11.47
CA ALA A 151 -2.45 4.48 10.10
C ALA A 151 -3.11 3.52 9.08
N VAL A 152 -3.08 2.20 9.32
CA VAL A 152 -3.82 1.21 8.51
C VAL A 152 -5.34 1.45 8.64
N ALA A 153 -5.87 1.64 9.86
CA ALA A 153 -7.29 1.93 10.09
C ALA A 153 -7.73 3.20 9.35
N ARG A 154 -6.91 4.27 9.42
CA ARG A 154 -7.13 5.51 8.68
C ARG A 154 -7.18 5.29 7.17
N ALA A 155 -6.28 4.46 6.65
CA ALA A 155 -6.19 4.18 5.22
C ALA A 155 -7.42 3.44 4.67
N VAL A 156 -8.07 2.59 5.49
CA VAL A 156 -9.19 1.75 5.04
C VAL A 156 -10.59 2.24 5.46
N ILE A 157 -10.68 3.41 6.11
CA ILE A 157 -11.97 3.89 6.63
C ILE A 157 -12.99 4.13 5.51
N ASN A 158 -12.54 4.65 4.37
CA ASN A 158 -13.39 4.93 3.21
C ASN A 158 -13.61 3.71 2.30
N LYS A 159 -13.17 2.51 2.71
CA LYS A 159 -13.25 1.27 1.91
C LYS A 159 -12.59 1.44 0.53
N PRO A 160 -11.32 1.84 0.48
CA PRO A 160 -10.67 2.13 -0.78
C PRO A 160 -10.63 0.90 -1.68
N ALA A 161 -10.65 1.12 -2.99
CA ALA A 161 -10.50 0.05 -3.95
C ALA A 161 -9.09 -0.55 -3.93
N ILE A 162 -8.07 0.29 -3.68
CA ILE A 162 -6.67 -0.14 -3.58
C ILE A 162 -6.06 0.45 -2.30
N LEU A 163 -5.35 -0.40 -1.54
CA LEU A 163 -4.50 0.00 -0.43
C LEU A 163 -3.04 0.01 -0.89
N PHE A 164 -2.46 1.20 -0.97
CA PHE A 164 -1.04 1.41 -1.26
C PHE A 164 -0.24 1.39 0.05
N ALA A 165 0.80 0.59 0.13
CA ALA A 165 1.64 0.45 1.31
C ALA A 165 3.12 0.62 0.95
N ASP A 166 3.74 1.70 1.44
CA ASP A 166 5.14 2.02 1.21
C ASP A 166 5.95 1.66 2.46
N GLU A 167 6.69 0.54 2.41
CA GLU A 167 7.51 0.01 3.51
C GLU A 167 6.78 0.03 4.87
N PRO A 168 5.56 -0.51 4.99
CA PRO A 168 4.67 -0.28 6.14
C PRO A 168 5.21 -0.82 7.47
N THR A 169 6.27 -1.63 7.43
CA THR A 169 6.91 -2.26 8.60
C THR A 169 8.35 -1.81 8.84
N GLY A 170 8.90 -0.98 7.95
CA GLY A 170 10.32 -0.63 7.95
C GLY A 170 10.84 0.13 9.19
N ALA A 171 9.94 0.70 10.00
CA ALA A 171 10.30 1.38 11.26
C ALA A 171 9.90 0.58 12.52
N LEU A 172 9.43 -0.67 12.36
CA LEU A 172 8.88 -1.48 13.45
C LEU A 172 9.83 -2.59 13.88
N ASN A 173 9.70 -3.04 15.12
CA ASN A 173 10.31 -4.29 15.57
C ASN A 173 9.56 -5.50 14.97
N ARG A 174 10.18 -6.69 15.04
CA ARG A 174 9.66 -7.93 14.43
C ARG A 174 8.23 -8.24 14.84
N THR A 175 7.87 -8.13 16.12
CA THR A 175 6.53 -8.45 16.64
C THR A 175 5.48 -7.51 16.03
N ASN A 176 5.72 -6.20 16.09
CA ASN A 176 4.81 -5.21 15.53
C ASN A 176 4.72 -5.31 13.99
N SER A 177 5.82 -5.66 13.31
CA SER A 177 5.83 -5.92 11.87
C SER A 177 4.91 -7.08 11.52
N GLU A 178 5.02 -8.20 12.25
CA GLU A 178 4.16 -9.37 12.04
C GLU A 178 2.68 -9.04 12.26
N GLU A 179 2.34 -8.26 13.28
CA GLU A 179 0.96 -7.79 13.52
C GLU A 179 0.41 -6.95 12.36
N VAL A 180 1.19 -5.97 11.87
CA VAL A 180 0.78 -5.12 10.73
C VAL A 180 0.62 -5.95 9.46
N LEU A 181 1.55 -6.87 9.17
CA LEU A 181 1.46 -7.76 8.01
C LEU A 181 0.26 -8.71 8.11
N ASN A 182 -0.07 -9.19 9.31
CA ASN A 182 -1.27 -10.01 9.54
C ASN A 182 -2.56 -9.21 9.28
N LEU A 183 -2.60 -7.93 9.68
CA LEU A 183 -3.72 -7.04 9.36
C LEU A 183 -3.87 -6.84 7.86
N LEU A 184 -2.78 -6.55 7.12
CA LEU A 184 -2.82 -6.40 5.67
C LEU A 184 -3.29 -7.71 4.99
N SER A 185 -2.82 -8.87 5.47
CA SER A 185 -3.28 -10.17 4.96
C SER A 185 -4.76 -10.43 5.25
N SER A 186 -5.26 -10.02 6.43
CA SER A 186 -6.68 -10.14 6.78
C SER A 186 -7.56 -9.23 5.92
N LEU A 187 -7.13 -8.00 5.66
CA LEU A 187 -7.80 -7.07 4.74
C LEU A 187 -7.86 -7.67 3.33
N HIS A 188 -6.75 -8.19 2.82
CA HIS A 188 -6.71 -8.89 1.53
C HIS A 188 -7.65 -10.10 1.51
N GLY A 189 -7.65 -10.94 2.55
CA GLY A 189 -8.57 -12.07 2.69
C GLY A 189 -10.05 -11.67 2.70
N SER A 190 -10.35 -10.40 3.01
CA SER A 190 -11.70 -9.81 2.93
C SER A 190 -11.99 -9.13 1.58
N GLY A 191 -11.11 -9.29 0.58
CA GLY A 191 -11.29 -8.78 -0.78
C GLY A 191 -10.59 -7.44 -1.07
N GLN A 192 -9.79 -6.88 -0.14
CA GLN A 192 -9.04 -5.65 -0.36
C GLN A 192 -7.88 -5.87 -1.34
N SER A 193 -7.84 -5.12 -2.44
CA SER A 193 -6.64 -5.05 -3.30
C SER A 193 -5.52 -4.32 -2.57
N VAL A 194 -4.31 -4.89 -2.55
CA VAL A 194 -3.14 -4.31 -1.89
C VAL A 194 -1.98 -4.20 -2.88
N LEU A 195 -1.37 -3.02 -2.94
CA LEU A 195 -0.08 -2.81 -3.59
C LEU A 195 0.94 -2.41 -2.53
N LEU A 196 1.85 -3.31 -2.22
CA LEU A 196 2.91 -3.11 -1.22
C LEU A 196 4.26 -2.98 -1.90
N VAL A 197 5.06 -2.00 -1.51
CA VAL A 197 6.47 -1.93 -1.89
C VAL A 197 7.34 -2.20 -0.67
N THR A 198 8.36 -3.04 -0.84
CA THR A 198 9.25 -3.42 0.25
C THR A 198 10.55 -4.05 -0.26
N HIS A 199 11.56 -4.07 0.60
CA HIS A 199 12.76 -4.89 0.46
C HIS A 199 12.76 -6.07 1.43
N ASP A 200 11.72 -6.24 2.26
CA ASP A 200 11.63 -7.30 3.27
C ASP A 200 10.95 -8.56 2.68
N LYS A 201 11.64 -9.71 2.79
CA LYS A 201 11.12 -11.03 2.36
C LYS A 201 9.85 -11.44 3.10
N GLU A 202 9.78 -11.19 4.41
CA GLU A 202 8.61 -11.57 5.23
C GLU A 202 7.35 -10.81 4.79
N ALA A 203 7.51 -9.54 4.43
CA ALA A 203 6.44 -8.74 3.85
C ALA A 203 6.07 -9.24 2.45
N ALA A 204 7.05 -9.58 1.62
CA ALA A 204 6.82 -10.08 0.27
C ALA A 204 6.09 -11.43 0.25
N LEU A 205 6.34 -12.29 1.24
CA LEU A 205 5.62 -13.56 1.39
C LEU A 205 4.11 -13.39 1.57
N ARG A 206 3.59 -12.21 1.89
CA ARG A 206 2.14 -11.95 1.99
C ARG A 206 1.47 -11.78 0.62
N GLY A 207 2.24 -11.38 -0.41
CA GLY A 207 1.72 -11.17 -1.76
C GLY A 207 1.42 -12.48 -2.49
N ASN A 208 0.35 -12.50 -3.26
CA ASN A 208 0.09 -13.58 -4.22
C ASN A 208 0.70 -13.27 -5.61
N ARG A 209 1.17 -12.06 -5.83
CA ARG A 209 1.91 -11.63 -7.01
C ARG A 209 3.08 -10.75 -6.59
N ILE A 210 4.29 -11.08 -7.02
CA ILE A 210 5.50 -10.37 -6.65
C ILE A 210 6.21 -9.93 -7.92
N LEU A 211 6.47 -8.63 -8.03
CA LEU A 211 7.23 -7.99 -9.09
C LEU A 211 8.60 -7.61 -8.53
N TYR A 212 9.66 -7.79 -9.31
CA TYR A 212 10.98 -7.35 -8.90
C TYR A 212 11.42 -6.16 -9.74
N LEU A 213 11.68 -5.05 -9.06
CA LEU A 213 12.14 -3.79 -9.65
C LEU A 213 13.62 -3.60 -9.41
N GLU A 214 14.39 -3.45 -10.48
CA GLU A 214 15.81 -3.13 -10.46
C GLU A 214 16.07 -1.98 -11.43
N ASP A 215 16.86 -1.00 -11.00
CA ASP A 215 17.25 0.17 -11.79
C ASP A 215 16.09 0.77 -12.60
N GLY A 216 14.94 0.97 -11.93
CA GLY A 216 13.77 1.59 -12.54
C GLY A 216 13.04 0.74 -13.58
N SER A 217 13.31 -0.56 -13.66
CA SER A 217 12.65 -1.50 -14.58
C SER A 217 12.14 -2.75 -13.86
N ILE A 218 10.99 -3.28 -14.25
CA ILE A 218 10.50 -4.57 -13.75
C ILE A 218 11.22 -5.68 -14.53
N ILE A 219 12.04 -6.47 -13.82
CA ILE A 219 12.86 -7.52 -14.43
C ILE A 219 12.34 -8.93 -14.14
N GLY A 220 11.32 -9.08 -13.31
CA GLY A 220 10.76 -10.39 -13.00
C GLY A 220 9.38 -10.33 -12.34
N GLU A 221 8.63 -11.41 -12.49
CA GLU A 221 7.34 -11.63 -11.85
C GLU A 221 7.26 -13.05 -11.30
N LEU A 222 6.80 -13.18 -10.05
CA LEU A 222 6.51 -14.46 -9.40
C LEU A 222 5.06 -14.48 -8.92
N ASN A 223 4.32 -15.51 -9.34
CA ASN A 223 2.97 -15.77 -8.88
C ASN A 223 2.97 -16.88 -7.83
N LEU A 224 2.35 -16.63 -6.69
CA LEU A 224 2.19 -17.54 -5.57
C LEU A 224 0.69 -17.73 -5.26
N PRO A 225 0.27 -18.83 -4.62
CA PRO A 225 -1.08 -18.95 -4.07
C PRO A 225 -1.39 -17.81 -3.08
N VAL A 226 -2.66 -17.54 -2.81
CA VAL A 226 -3.04 -16.61 -1.73
C VAL A 226 -2.40 -17.04 -0.41
N TYR A 227 -1.90 -16.07 0.36
CA TYR A 227 -1.23 -16.35 1.63
C TYR A 227 -2.22 -16.92 2.66
N ALA A 228 -1.94 -18.11 3.15
CA ALA A 228 -2.76 -18.83 4.15
C ALA A 228 -2.01 -19.09 5.47
N GLY A 229 -0.85 -18.45 5.66
CA GLY A 229 0.02 -18.67 6.82
C GLY A 229 1.46 -18.98 6.41
N LYS A 230 2.32 -19.24 7.40
CA LYS A 230 3.74 -19.58 7.16
C LYS A 230 3.81 -20.94 6.43
N ASP A 231 4.49 -20.96 5.29
CA ASP A 231 4.67 -22.12 4.44
C ASP A 231 6.11 -22.16 3.91
N ARG A 232 6.85 -23.20 4.28
CA ARG A 232 8.24 -23.41 3.87
C ARG A 232 8.41 -23.53 2.36
N SER A 233 7.41 -24.10 1.67
CA SER A 233 7.47 -24.23 0.20
C SER A 233 7.38 -22.86 -0.47
N ARG A 234 6.54 -21.96 0.07
CA ARG A 234 6.40 -20.59 -0.36
C ARG A 234 7.68 -19.79 -0.14
N GLU A 235 8.28 -19.93 1.05
CA GLU A 235 9.57 -19.30 1.39
C GLU A 235 10.69 -19.77 0.45
N ALA A 236 10.79 -21.09 0.22
CA ALA A 236 11.79 -21.66 -0.69
C ALA A 236 11.60 -21.17 -2.13
N ARG A 237 10.37 -21.11 -2.63
CA ARG A 237 10.08 -20.60 -3.99
C ARG A 237 10.47 -19.14 -4.14
N LEU A 238 10.12 -18.28 -3.17
CA LEU A 238 10.49 -16.86 -3.20
C LEU A 238 12.00 -16.72 -3.13
N SER A 239 12.69 -17.43 -2.22
CA SER A 239 14.15 -17.35 -2.08
C SER A 239 14.88 -17.78 -3.34
N ALA A 240 14.53 -18.95 -3.91
CA ALA A 240 15.15 -19.44 -5.13
C ALA A 240 14.92 -18.49 -6.34
N TRP A 241 13.74 -17.87 -6.41
CA TRP A 241 13.46 -16.90 -7.47
C TRP A 241 14.27 -15.61 -7.30
N LEU A 242 14.39 -15.09 -6.08
CA LEU A 242 15.21 -13.90 -5.79
C LEU A 242 16.70 -14.16 -6.03
N GLU A 243 17.22 -15.32 -5.60
CA GLU A 243 18.60 -15.74 -5.89
C GLU A 243 18.87 -15.79 -7.40
N GLY A 244 17.90 -16.27 -8.20
CA GLY A 244 17.97 -16.26 -9.66
C GLY A 244 18.02 -14.85 -10.28
N LEU A 245 17.59 -13.82 -9.55
CA LEU A 245 17.67 -12.41 -9.96
C LEU A 245 18.90 -11.69 -9.36
N GLY A 246 19.74 -12.39 -8.59
CA GLY A 246 20.94 -11.82 -7.99
C GLY A 246 20.71 -11.06 -6.67
N TRP A 247 19.59 -11.31 -6.01
CA TRP A 247 19.20 -10.65 -4.74
C TRP A 247 19.78 -11.32 -3.51
#